data_6f71d827176bd41443817aa112d22eeb
#
_entry.id   6f71d827176bd41443817aa112d22eeb
#
_cell.length_a   1.000
_cell.length_b   1.000
_cell.length_c   1.000
_cell.angle_alpha   90.00
_cell.angle_beta   90.00
_cell.angle_gamma   90.00
#
_symmetry.space_group_name_H-M   'P 1'
#
loop_
_entity.id
_entity.type
_entity.pdbx_description
1 polymer ?
#
loop_
_entity_poly.entity_id
_entity_poly.type
_entity_poly.pdbx_seq_one_letter_code
_entity_poly.pdbx_strand_id
1 'polypeptide(L)'
;MIGELLMTAGVLVFLFVAWQLWIGDEIYSAQRTAQAAEQSEEWQAEFEASRPPAPEPDAASEPAAVEPPDMPKPGDAEWFANMHIPRFGADYNYPIAGGVTRANTLDPIGIGHYNDAVMPGQLGNFALAAHRTTYGKPFNRIADLRLNDAIVVESPNGWYTYRFRTLEYVTPDEVDVLSEVPQRPELPADGRYITLTSCSPMFSLAERIVAYGVFESYTPREAGPPAALTEGAA
;
A
#
# COMPACT_ATOMS: atom_id res chain seq x y z
N MET A 1 5.24 26.25 45.18
CA MET A 1 4.62 24.91 45.24
C MET A 1 3.51 24.69 44.18
N ILE A 2 2.34 25.41 44.20
CA ILE A 2 1.28 25.18 43.20
C ILE A 2 1.78 25.54 41.79
N GLY A 3 2.50 26.64 41.61
CA GLY A 3 3.05 27.04 40.32
C GLY A 3 4.08 26.06 39.74
N GLU A 4 4.93 25.50 40.60
CA GLU A 4 5.93 24.47 40.22
C GLU A 4 5.24 23.16 39.80
N LEU A 5 4.17 22.75 40.50
CA LEU A 5 3.37 21.59 40.16
C LEU A 5 2.67 21.78 38.80
N LEU A 6 2.11 22.95 38.54
CA LEU A 6 1.46 23.26 37.25
C LEU A 6 2.47 23.31 36.10
N MET A 7 3.66 23.85 36.33
CA MET A 7 4.74 23.89 35.34
C MET A 7 5.22 22.46 35.02
N THR A 8 5.45 21.64 36.05
CA THR A 8 5.87 20.23 35.86
C THR A 8 4.79 19.44 35.11
N ALA A 9 3.51 19.58 35.47
CA ALA A 9 2.41 18.94 34.78
C ALA A 9 2.34 19.40 33.32
N GLY A 10 2.50 20.68 33.04
CA GLY A 10 2.53 21.20 31.65
C GLY A 10 3.67 20.63 30.81
N VAL A 11 4.88 20.52 31.39
CA VAL A 11 6.03 19.90 30.74
C VAL A 11 5.77 18.42 30.45
N LEU A 12 5.21 17.67 31.39
CA LEU A 12 4.90 16.24 31.22
C LEU A 12 3.84 16.03 30.12
N VAL A 13 2.80 16.85 30.07
CA VAL A 13 1.78 16.81 29.01
C VAL A 13 2.41 17.14 27.65
N PHE A 14 3.25 18.17 27.59
CA PHE A 14 3.96 18.52 26.35
C PHE A 14 4.87 17.39 25.86
N LEU A 15 5.67 16.79 26.75
CA LEU A 15 6.52 15.66 26.41
C LEU A 15 5.72 14.42 25.98
N PHE A 16 4.59 14.16 26.63
CA PHE A 16 3.68 13.08 26.24
C PHE A 16 3.09 13.31 24.85
N VAL A 17 2.63 14.53 24.54
CA VAL A 17 2.11 14.89 23.21
C VAL A 17 3.20 14.78 22.14
N ALA A 18 4.39 15.30 22.42
CA ALA A 18 5.53 15.18 21.51
C ALA A 18 5.92 13.71 21.27
N TRP A 19 5.94 12.89 22.31
CA TRP A 19 6.19 11.45 22.18
C TRP A 19 5.13 10.78 21.31
N GLN A 20 3.85 11.06 21.54
CA GLN A 20 2.74 10.43 20.82
C GLN A 20 2.68 10.84 19.35
N LEU A 21 3.01 12.10 19.02
CA LEU A 21 2.96 12.59 17.66
C LEU A 21 4.16 12.18 16.79
N TRP A 22 5.32 11.90 17.41
CA TRP A 22 6.53 11.60 16.64
C TRP A 22 7.09 10.20 16.89
N ILE A 23 7.26 9.82 18.14
CA ILE A 23 7.88 8.53 18.47
C ILE A 23 6.88 7.38 18.33
N GLY A 24 5.63 7.60 18.73
CA GLY A 24 4.58 6.59 18.62
C GLY A 24 4.36 6.13 17.16
N ASP A 25 4.26 7.07 16.22
CA ASP A 25 4.06 6.74 14.81
C ASP A 25 5.27 6.02 14.18
N GLU A 26 6.50 6.37 14.57
CA GLU A 26 7.70 5.65 14.11
C GLU A 26 7.74 4.20 14.63
N ILE A 27 7.31 3.97 15.89
CA ILE A 27 7.22 2.62 16.44
C ILE A 27 6.16 1.80 15.66
N TYR A 28 4.98 2.39 15.39
CA TYR A 28 3.95 1.74 14.58
C TYR A 28 4.45 1.44 13.17
N SER A 29 5.10 2.40 12.52
CA SER A 29 5.68 2.23 11.19
C SER A 29 6.68 1.07 11.17
N ALA A 30 7.66 1.08 12.07
CA ALA A 30 8.68 0.03 12.17
C ALA A 30 8.08 -1.36 12.43
N GLN A 31 7.07 -1.45 13.30
CA GLN A 31 6.37 -2.72 13.56
C GLN A 31 5.64 -3.24 12.32
N ARG A 32 4.95 -2.37 11.57
CA ARG A 32 4.22 -2.78 10.35
C ARG A 32 5.17 -3.23 9.26
N THR A 33 6.25 -2.48 9.04
CA THR A 33 7.30 -2.85 8.08
C THR A 33 7.95 -4.18 8.45
N ALA A 34 8.26 -4.40 9.72
CA ALA A 34 8.83 -5.67 10.18
C ALA A 34 7.86 -6.86 9.98
N GLN A 35 6.57 -6.68 10.34
CA GLN A 35 5.54 -7.70 10.13
C GLN A 35 5.34 -8.02 8.64
N ALA A 36 5.33 -7.00 7.79
CA ALA A 36 5.21 -7.19 6.35
C ALA A 36 6.44 -7.90 5.75
N ALA A 37 7.64 -7.59 6.24
CA ALA A 37 8.86 -8.29 5.82
C ALA A 37 8.85 -9.76 6.23
N GLU A 38 8.46 -10.06 7.48
CA GLU A 38 8.29 -11.44 7.97
C GLU A 38 7.27 -12.22 7.11
N GLN A 39 6.14 -11.61 6.78
CA GLN A 39 5.14 -12.23 5.92
C GLN A 39 5.65 -12.49 4.49
N SER A 40 6.44 -11.57 3.93
CA SER A 40 7.08 -11.76 2.62
C SER A 40 8.05 -12.94 2.64
N GLU A 41 8.83 -13.09 3.73
CA GLU A 41 9.72 -14.23 3.93
C GLU A 41 8.96 -15.56 4.09
N GLU A 42 7.84 -15.55 4.82
CA GLU A 42 6.96 -16.74 4.95
C GLU A 42 6.40 -17.16 3.59
N TRP A 43 5.85 -16.24 2.80
CA TRP A 43 5.37 -16.56 1.44
C TRP A 43 6.47 -17.12 0.55
N GLN A 44 7.69 -16.59 0.67
CA GLN A 44 8.83 -17.11 -0.08
C GLN A 44 9.20 -18.54 0.38
N ALA A 45 9.22 -18.78 1.68
CA ALA A 45 9.52 -20.11 2.24
C ALA A 45 8.44 -21.16 1.87
N GLU A 46 7.16 -20.78 1.92
CA GLU A 46 6.06 -21.64 1.49
C GLU A 46 6.14 -21.98 -0.01
N PHE A 47 6.46 -20.98 -0.83
CA PHE A 47 6.68 -21.20 -2.26
C PHE A 47 7.83 -22.16 -2.50
N GLU A 48 8.99 -21.98 -1.84
CA GLU A 48 10.15 -22.84 -1.98
C GLU A 48 9.85 -24.28 -1.52
N ALA A 49 9.11 -24.46 -0.43
CA ALA A 49 8.70 -25.75 0.09
C ALA A 49 7.71 -26.49 -0.83
N SER A 50 6.89 -25.76 -1.57
CA SER A 50 5.89 -26.30 -2.50
C SER A 50 6.40 -26.47 -3.93
N ARG A 51 7.60 -25.96 -4.23
CA ARG A 51 8.16 -25.93 -5.58
C ARG A 51 8.47 -27.35 -6.07
N PRO A 52 7.93 -27.81 -7.24
CA PRO A 52 8.37 -29.05 -7.87
C PRO A 52 9.86 -28.97 -8.27
N PRO A 53 10.57 -30.10 -8.36
CA PRO A 53 11.92 -30.11 -8.90
C PRO A 53 11.95 -29.39 -10.26
N ALA A 54 12.86 -28.42 -10.40
CA ALA A 54 12.95 -27.60 -11.60
C ALA A 54 13.14 -28.50 -12.84
N PRO A 55 12.36 -28.28 -13.93
CA PRO A 55 12.71 -28.86 -15.22
C PRO A 55 14.06 -28.27 -15.67
N GLU A 56 14.87 -29.10 -16.37
CA GLU A 56 16.16 -28.67 -16.91
C GLU A 56 15.93 -27.39 -17.77
N PRO A 57 16.86 -26.41 -17.72
CA PRO A 57 16.70 -25.16 -18.42
C PRO A 57 16.69 -25.38 -19.94
N ASP A 58 15.53 -25.29 -20.53
CA ASP A 58 15.40 -25.18 -21.99
C ASP A 58 15.76 -23.74 -22.40
N ALA A 59 16.73 -23.63 -23.31
CA ALA A 59 17.37 -22.37 -23.65
C ALA A 59 16.40 -21.36 -24.29
N ALA A 60 16.42 -20.13 -23.75
CA ALA A 60 16.05 -18.86 -24.40
C ALA A 60 14.62 -18.79 -25.00
N SER A 61 13.65 -18.61 -24.12
CA SER A 61 12.45 -17.84 -24.47
C SER A 61 12.48 -16.54 -23.66
N GLU A 62 12.37 -15.38 -24.31
CA GLU A 62 12.05 -14.14 -23.61
C GLU A 62 10.77 -14.37 -22.77
N PRO A 63 10.73 -13.93 -21.50
CA PRO A 63 9.55 -14.17 -20.68
C PRO A 63 8.36 -13.45 -21.36
N ALA A 64 7.46 -14.25 -21.93
CA ALA A 64 6.16 -13.74 -22.37
C ALA A 64 5.47 -13.06 -21.18
N ALA A 65 4.79 -11.93 -21.41
CA ALA A 65 4.03 -11.25 -20.37
C ALA A 65 3.09 -12.27 -19.71
N VAL A 66 3.34 -12.56 -18.44
CA VAL A 66 2.53 -13.53 -17.68
C VAL A 66 1.29 -12.79 -17.19
N GLU A 67 0.10 -13.33 -17.52
CA GLU A 67 -1.15 -12.81 -16.98
C GLU A 67 -1.23 -13.08 -15.48
N PRO A 68 -1.63 -12.08 -14.67
CA PRO A 68 -1.79 -12.26 -13.25
C PRO A 68 -2.89 -13.28 -12.92
N PRO A 69 -2.68 -14.16 -11.92
CA PRO A 69 -3.72 -15.10 -11.51
C PRO A 69 -4.88 -14.36 -10.83
N ASP A 70 -6.07 -14.92 -10.93
CA ASP A 70 -7.21 -14.46 -10.17
C ASP A 70 -6.98 -14.69 -8.67
N MET A 71 -7.21 -13.63 -7.87
CA MET A 71 -7.19 -13.70 -6.42
C MET A 71 -8.60 -13.60 -5.85
N PRO A 72 -8.97 -14.42 -4.85
CA PRO A 72 -10.23 -14.24 -4.16
C PRO A 72 -10.24 -12.90 -3.41
N LYS A 73 -11.42 -12.27 -3.28
CA LYS A 73 -11.57 -11.08 -2.45
C LYS A 73 -11.36 -11.44 -0.97
N PRO A 74 -10.54 -10.66 -0.25
CA PRO A 74 -10.30 -10.90 1.18
C PRO A 74 -11.53 -10.57 2.01
N GLY A 75 -11.68 -11.23 3.15
CA GLY A 75 -12.60 -10.84 4.20
C GLY A 75 -12.18 -9.54 4.89
N ASP A 76 -13.07 -8.99 5.75
CA ASP A 76 -12.75 -7.78 6.54
C ASP A 76 -11.53 -8.06 7.45
N ALA A 77 -10.55 -7.17 7.40
CA ALA A 77 -9.26 -7.28 8.10
C ALA A 77 -8.39 -8.50 7.71
N GLU A 78 -8.72 -9.24 6.67
CA GLU A 78 -7.90 -10.33 6.16
C GLU A 78 -6.71 -9.77 5.38
N TRP A 79 -5.50 -10.03 5.87
CA TRP A 79 -4.25 -9.63 5.22
C TRP A 79 -3.95 -10.54 4.03
N PHE A 80 -3.82 -9.98 2.83
CA PHE A 80 -3.66 -10.75 1.59
C PHE A 80 -2.48 -10.31 0.72
N ALA A 81 -1.90 -9.13 0.98
CA ALA A 81 -0.82 -8.57 0.19
C ALA A 81 0.02 -7.58 0.99
N ASN A 82 1.20 -7.22 0.48
CA ASN A 82 2.06 -6.15 0.97
C ASN A 82 2.26 -5.09 -0.11
N MET A 83 2.44 -3.83 0.30
CA MET A 83 2.74 -2.73 -0.62
C MET A 83 4.16 -2.25 -0.46
N HIS A 84 4.87 -2.14 -1.57
CA HIS A 84 6.19 -1.55 -1.68
C HIS A 84 6.13 -0.31 -2.58
N ILE A 85 6.64 0.81 -2.11
CA ILE A 85 6.80 2.03 -2.90
C ILE A 85 8.23 2.55 -2.71
N PRO A 86 9.18 2.21 -3.59
CA PRO A 86 10.59 2.55 -3.43
C PRO A 86 10.87 4.05 -3.25
N ARG A 87 10.03 4.92 -3.84
CA ARG A 87 10.07 6.37 -3.61
C ARG A 87 9.91 6.76 -2.14
N PHE A 88 9.23 5.97 -1.33
CA PHE A 88 9.01 6.26 0.08
C PHE A 88 10.14 5.76 0.98
N GLY A 89 10.98 4.87 0.48
CA GLY A 89 12.13 4.27 1.14
C GLY A 89 12.37 2.86 0.61
N ALA A 90 13.62 2.41 0.64
CA ALA A 90 13.98 1.06 0.19
C ALA A 90 13.37 -0.05 1.06
N ASP A 91 13.06 0.28 2.31
CA ASP A 91 12.46 -0.59 3.32
C ASP A 91 10.94 -0.37 3.46
N TYR A 92 10.34 0.51 2.63
CA TYR A 92 8.90 0.74 2.67
C TYR A 92 8.14 -0.53 2.28
N ASN A 93 7.55 -1.16 3.28
CA ASN A 93 6.76 -2.38 3.16
C ASN A 93 5.60 -2.33 4.15
N TYR A 94 4.35 -2.32 3.66
CA TYR A 94 3.15 -2.22 4.50
C TYR A 94 2.11 -3.26 4.12
N PRO A 95 1.45 -3.89 5.13
CA PRO A 95 0.40 -4.88 4.91
C PRO A 95 -0.85 -4.24 4.28
N ILE A 96 -1.48 -5.00 3.37
CA ILE A 96 -2.78 -4.68 2.76
C ILE A 96 -3.80 -5.72 3.20
N ALA A 97 -4.91 -5.26 3.76
CA ALA A 97 -6.01 -6.14 4.18
C ALA A 97 -7.36 -5.68 3.61
N GLY A 98 -8.35 -6.57 3.64
CA GLY A 98 -9.71 -6.27 3.21
C GLY A 98 -10.39 -5.25 4.11
N GLY A 99 -11.24 -4.40 3.51
CA GLY A 99 -11.98 -3.36 4.22
C GLY A 99 -11.19 -2.07 4.45
N VAL A 100 -11.93 -0.98 4.67
CA VAL A 100 -11.35 0.37 4.91
C VAL A 100 -11.86 0.99 6.20
N THR A 101 -12.37 0.17 7.13
CA THR A 101 -12.79 0.66 8.45
C THR A 101 -11.58 0.99 9.31
N ARG A 102 -11.66 2.07 10.07
CA ARG A 102 -10.56 2.43 10.96
C ARG A 102 -10.29 1.35 11.99
N ALA A 103 -11.34 0.88 12.66
CA ALA A 103 -11.21 -0.01 13.80
C ALA A 103 -10.63 -1.39 13.45
N ASN A 104 -10.99 -1.94 12.29
CA ASN A 104 -10.61 -3.30 11.91
C ASN A 104 -9.38 -3.35 11.01
N THR A 105 -9.19 -2.34 10.13
CA THR A 105 -8.17 -2.40 9.08
C THR A 105 -7.16 -1.27 9.17
N LEU A 106 -7.62 0.01 9.07
CA LEU A 106 -6.66 1.11 8.89
C LEU A 106 -5.82 1.38 10.14
N ASP A 107 -6.42 1.34 11.35
CA ASP A 107 -5.70 1.59 12.61
C ASP A 107 -4.79 0.40 12.99
N PRO A 108 -5.26 -0.88 12.98
CA PRO A 108 -4.46 -2.02 13.41
C PRO A 108 -3.53 -2.60 12.34
N ILE A 109 -3.85 -2.51 11.04
CA ILE A 109 -3.10 -3.18 9.97
C ILE A 109 -2.29 -2.17 9.15
N GLY A 110 -2.94 -1.15 8.57
CA GLY A 110 -2.27 -0.10 7.83
C GLY A 110 -2.97 0.29 6.53
N ILE A 111 -2.92 -0.53 5.48
CA ILE A 111 -3.56 -0.26 4.20
C ILE A 111 -4.81 -1.13 4.05
N GLY A 112 -5.92 -0.50 3.68
CA GLY A 112 -7.19 -1.17 3.47
C GLY A 112 -7.59 -1.20 1.99
N HIS A 113 -8.13 -2.33 1.55
CA HIS A 113 -8.72 -2.53 0.23
C HIS A 113 -10.21 -2.22 0.27
N TYR A 114 -10.70 -1.39 -0.66
CA TYR A 114 -12.13 -1.11 -0.80
C TYR A 114 -12.88 -2.36 -1.28
N ASN A 115 -13.91 -2.79 -0.56
CA ASN A 115 -14.61 -4.06 -0.80
C ASN A 115 -15.20 -4.21 -2.21
N ASP A 116 -15.64 -3.08 -2.80
CA ASP A 116 -16.23 -3.06 -4.14
C ASP A 116 -15.20 -2.95 -5.27
N ALA A 117 -13.94 -2.65 -4.93
CA ALA A 117 -12.84 -2.58 -5.88
C ALA A 117 -12.42 -3.98 -6.39
N VAL A 118 -11.74 -4.02 -7.52
CA VAL A 118 -11.17 -5.26 -8.07
C VAL A 118 -9.88 -5.64 -7.35
N MET A 119 -9.42 -6.88 -7.53
CA MET A 119 -8.16 -7.37 -6.97
C MET A 119 -6.96 -6.90 -7.84
N PRO A 120 -5.72 -6.93 -7.31
CA PRO A 120 -4.57 -6.47 -8.07
C PRO A 120 -4.42 -7.21 -9.39
N GLY A 121 -4.11 -6.48 -10.45
CA GLY A 121 -3.94 -7.01 -11.80
C GLY A 121 -5.21 -7.32 -12.57
N GLN A 122 -6.40 -7.21 -11.97
CA GLN A 122 -7.67 -7.38 -12.67
C GLN A 122 -8.07 -6.14 -13.46
N LEU A 123 -8.92 -6.32 -14.46
CA LEU A 123 -9.51 -5.24 -15.24
C LEU A 123 -10.40 -4.37 -14.34
N GLY A 124 -10.18 -3.07 -14.32
CA GLY A 124 -10.84 -2.11 -13.44
C GLY A 124 -9.86 -1.43 -12.50
N ASN A 125 -10.34 -1.01 -11.33
CA ASN A 125 -9.61 -0.18 -10.38
C ASN A 125 -9.37 -0.90 -9.05
N PHE A 126 -8.12 -1.24 -8.76
CA PHE A 126 -7.68 -1.75 -7.46
C PHE A 126 -7.48 -0.58 -6.51
N ALA A 127 -8.46 -0.33 -5.65
CA ALA A 127 -8.50 0.87 -4.82
C ALA A 127 -8.15 0.57 -3.35
N LEU A 128 -7.31 1.43 -2.78
CA LEU A 128 -6.73 1.31 -1.44
C LEU A 128 -6.85 2.62 -0.66
N ALA A 129 -7.00 2.50 0.66
CA ALA A 129 -6.99 3.62 1.60
C ALA A 129 -5.95 3.41 2.69
N ALA A 130 -5.32 4.48 3.17
CA ALA A 130 -4.47 4.43 4.37
C ALA A 130 -4.36 5.82 5.04
N HIS A 131 -3.89 5.80 6.29
CA HIS A 131 -3.65 7.03 7.04
C HIS A 131 -2.52 7.88 6.46
N ARG A 132 -2.69 9.22 6.56
CA ARG A 132 -1.67 10.20 6.18
C ARG A 132 -0.72 10.56 7.32
N THR A 133 -1.21 10.57 8.57
CA THR A 133 -0.51 11.20 9.70
C THR A 133 -0.47 10.37 10.98
N THR A 134 -1.18 9.26 11.07
CA THR A 134 -1.30 8.44 12.30
C THR A 134 -1.19 6.95 12.00
N TYR A 135 -1.03 6.13 13.05
CA TYR A 135 -0.99 4.67 12.97
C TYR A 135 0.06 4.13 11.99
N GLY A 136 1.27 4.69 12.07
CA GLY A 136 2.37 4.36 11.16
C GLY A 136 2.33 5.10 9.83
N LYS A 137 1.28 5.91 9.59
CA LYS A 137 1.19 6.86 8.46
C LYS A 137 1.61 6.30 7.08
N PRO A 138 1.03 5.15 6.61
CA PRO A 138 1.51 4.50 5.39
C PRO A 138 1.56 5.43 4.17
N PHE A 139 0.55 6.30 3.98
CA PHE A 139 0.50 7.24 2.85
C PHE A 139 0.93 8.67 3.22
N ASN A 140 1.82 8.82 4.21
CA ASN A 140 2.36 10.14 4.59
C ASN A 140 3.01 10.85 3.41
N ARG A 141 3.81 10.12 2.63
CA ARG A 141 4.61 10.62 1.50
C ARG A 141 3.90 10.50 0.14
N ILE A 142 2.59 10.25 0.08
CA ILE A 142 1.85 10.07 -1.19
C ILE A 142 2.03 11.26 -2.16
N ALA A 143 2.22 12.48 -1.64
CA ALA A 143 2.50 13.67 -2.44
C ALA A 143 3.90 13.72 -3.06
N ASP A 144 4.82 12.84 -2.63
CA ASP A 144 6.19 12.78 -3.15
C ASP A 144 6.29 11.91 -4.42
N LEU A 145 5.23 11.19 -4.77
CA LEU A 145 5.17 10.36 -5.98
C LEU A 145 5.41 11.18 -7.23
N ARG A 146 6.23 10.62 -8.13
CA ARG A 146 6.59 11.22 -9.41
C ARG A 146 6.19 10.31 -10.56
N LEU A 147 5.93 10.90 -11.71
CA LEU A 147 5.57 10.14 -12.92
C LEU A 147 6.49 8.93 -13.12
N ASN A 148 5.88 7.78 -13.34
CA ASN A 148 6.51 6.47 -13.51
C ASN A 148 7.15 5.85 -12.26
N ASP A 149 7.01 6.44 -11.07
CA ASP A 149 7.41 5.74 -9.84
C ASP A 149 6.67 4.40 -9.73
N ALA A 150 7.40 3.38 -9.27
CA ALA A 150 6.85 2.06 -9.06
C ALA A 150 5.98 2.02 -7.79
N ILE A 151 4.83 1.40 -7.91
CA ILE A 151 3.94 0.97 -6.82
C ILE A 151 3.80 -0.54 -7.00
N VAL A 152 4.38 -1.33 -6.09
CA VAL A 152 4.42 -2.77 -6.22
C VAL A 152 3.57 -3.41 -5.13
N VAL A 153 2.65 -4.28 -5.52
CA VAL A 153 1.83 -5.09 -4.62
C VAL A 153 2.38 -6.51 -4.64
N GLU A 154 2.89 -6.97 -3.51
CA GLU A 154 3.35 -8.35 -3.31
C GLU A 154 2.23 -9.20 -2.73
N SER A 155 2.06 -10.41 -3.27
CA SER A 155 1.13 -11.44 -2.79
C SER A 155 1.86 -12.79 -2.66
N PRO A 156 1.22 -13.83 -2.10
CA PRO A 156 1.79 -15.19 -2.11
C PRO A 156 2.19 -15.68 -3.50
N ASN A 157 1.49 -15.25 -4.56
CA ASN A 157 1.70 -15.71 -5.93
C ASN A 157 2.81 -14.94 -6.68
N GLY A 158 3.14 -13.72 -6.26
CA GLY A 158 4.12 -12.86 -6.94
C GLY A 158 3.82 -11.37 -6.77
N TRP A 159 4.33 -10.57 -7.68
CA TRP A 159 4.33 -9.11 -7.60
C TRP A 159 3.57 -8.48 -8.76
N TYR A 160 2.71 -7.51 -8.44
CA TYR A 160 1.94 -6.70 -9.38
C TYR A 160 2.57 -5.30 -9.40
N THR A 161 3.18 -4.92 -10.51
CA THR A 161 3.82 -3.61 -10.68
C THR A 161 2.86 -2.65 -11.35
N TYR A 162 2.65 -1.50 -10.72
CA TYR A 162 1.93 -0.35 -11.28
C TYR A 162 2.88 0.82 -11.41
N ARG A 163 2.60 1.73 -12.36
CA ARG A 163 3.33 2.99 -12.55
C ARG A 163 2.45 4.16 -12.20
N PHE A 164 2.91 4.99 -11.28
CA PHE A 164 2.24 6.23 -10.93
C PHE A 164 2.08 7.14 -12.14
N ARG A 165 0.90 7.77 -12.28
CA ARG A 165 0.56 8.66 -13.40
C ARG A 165 0.26 10.07 -12.97
N THR A 166 -0.65 10.24 -12.02
CA THR A 166 -1.10 11.56 -11.58
C THR A 166 -1.66 11.49 -10.16
N LEU A 167 -1.83 12.65 -9.59
CA LEU A 167 -2.48 12.79 -8.29
C LEU A 167 -3.40 14.02 -8.31
N GLU A 168 -4.44 13.99 -7.49
CA GLU A 168 -5.37 15.08 -7.32
C GLU A 168 -5.85 15.24 -5.87
N TYR A 169 -6.53 16.34 -5.61
CA TYR A 169 -7.18 16.61 -4.34
C TYR A 169 -8.67 16.74 -4.59
N VAL A 170 -9.46 15.98 -3.84
CA VAL A 170 -10.92 15.91 -3.98
C VAL A 170 -11.60 16.08 -2.62
N THR A 171 -12.87 16.42 -2.61
CA THR A 171 -13.67 16.41 -1.38
C THR A 171 -14.02 14.95 -0.99
N PRO A 172 -14.33 14.67 0.30
CA PRO A 172 -14.58 13.30 0.75
C PRO A 172 -15.78 12.61 0.12
N ASP A 173 -16.68 13.36 -0.49
CA ASP A 173 -17.89 12.91 -1.18
C ASP A 173 -17.68 12.65 -2.67
N GLU A 174 -16.53 13.00 -3.24
CA GLU A 174 -16.17 12.68 -4.62
C GLU A 174 -15.70 11.22 -4.71
N VAL A 175 -16.65 10.30 -4.88
CA VAL A 175 -16.41 8.85 -4.91
C VAL A 175 -16.05 8.30 -6.29
N ASP A 176 -16.15 9.13 -7.34
CA ASP A 176 -15.82 8.75 -8.72
C ASP A 176 -14.34 8.33 -8.88
N VAL A 177 -13.49 8.73 -7.94
CA VAL A 177 -12.10 8.27 -7.82
C VAL A 177 -11.98 6.75 -7.65
N LEU A 178 -13.04 6.08 -7.20
CA LEU A 178 -13.11 4.63 -6.99
C LEU A 178 -13.75 3.88 -8.16
N SER A 179 -14.23 4.58 -9.20
CA SER A 179 -14.86 3.97 -10.37
C SER A 179 -13.90 3.00 -11.09
N GLU A 180 -14.44 2.07 -11.89
CA GLU A 180 -13.65 1.10 -12.68
C GLU A 180 -12.61 1.79 -13.57
N VAL A 181 -12.99 2.94 -14.17
CA VAL A 181 -12.05 3.91 -14.74
C VAL A 181 -12.06 5.11 -13.81
N PRO A 182 -10.98 5.39 -13.06
CA PRO A 182 -10.97 6.47 -12.08
C PRO A 182 -11.43 7.80 -12.65
N GLN A 183 -12.33 8.52 -11.94
CA GLN A 183 -12.95 9.79 -12.36
C GLN A 183 -13.89 9.71 -13.58
N ARG A 184 -14.14 8.54 -14.11
CA ARG A 184 -14.97 8.35 -15.31
C ARG A 184 -16.02 7.26 -15.08
N PRO A 185 -16.99 7.48 -14.17
CA PRO A 185 -17.99 6.47 -13.80
C PRO A 185 -18.90 6.03 -14.95
N GLU A 186 -18.94 6.84 -16.02
CA GLU A 186 -19.72 6.54 -17.23
C GLU A 186 -19.01 5.55 -18.17
N LEU A 187 -17.72 5.26 -17.96
CA LEU A 187 -16.95 4.35 -18.81
C LEU A 187 -16.91 2.94 -18.19
N PRO A 188 -17.08 1.90 -19.01
CA PRO A 188 -16.78 0.54 -18.58
C PRO A 188 -15.26 0.39 -18.37
N ALA A 189 -14.86 -0.60 -17.58
CA ALA A 189 -13.45 -0.91 -17.37
C ALA A 189 -12.71 -1.09 -18.71
N ASP A 190 -11.67 -0.29 -18.93
CA ASP A 190 -10.87 -0.25 -20.16
C ASP A 190 -9.36 -0.47 -19.91
N GLY A 191 -8.97 -0.61 -18.66
CA GLY A 191 -7.60 -0.78 -18.21
C GLY A 191 -7.52 -1.39 -16.81
N ARG A 192 -6.31 -1.58 -16.33
CA ARG A 192 -6.00 -2.08 -14.98
C ARG A 192 -5.36 -0.94 -14.20
N TYR A 193 -6.11 -0.39 -13.26
CA TYR A 193 -5.72 0.80 -12.51
C TYR A 193 -5.44 0.48 -11.04
N ILE A 194 -4.68 1.34 -10.39
CA ILE A 194 -4.55 1.41 -8.94
C ILE A 194 -4.88 2.82 -8.46
N THR A 195 -5.67 2.91 -7.39
CA THR A 195 -6.02 4.16 -6.72
C THR A 195 -5.60 4.09 -5.26
N LEU A 196 -4.79 5.06 -4.82
CA LEU A 196 -4.38 5.22 -3.42
C LEU A 196 -5.04 6.47 -2.85
N THR A 197 -5.82 6.32 -1.78
CA THR A 197 -6.54 7.45 -1.14
C THR A 197 -6.03 7.70 0.26
N SER A 198 -5.85 8.97 0.61
CA SER A 198 -5.49 9.39 1.97
C SER A 198 -6.09 10.74 2.33
N CYS A 199 -6.03 11.12 3.61
CA CYS A 199 -6.55 12.41 4.07
C CYS A 199 -5.66 13.58 3.63
N SER A 200 -6.26 14.76 3.41
CA SER A 200 -5.59 16.02 3.08
C SER A 200 -6.37 17.21 3.65
N PRO A 201 -5.68 18.34 4.01
CA PRO A 201 -4.25 18.43 4.30
C PRO A 201 -3.82 17.51 5.46
N MET A 202 -2.51 17.41 5.72
CA MET A 202 -2.03 16.71 6.93
C MET A 202 -2.75 17.21 8.18
N PHE A 203 -3.14 16.28 9.07
CA PHE A 203 -3.91 16.56 10.30
C PHE A 203 -5.32 17.12 10.08
N SER A 204 -5.86 17.00 8.85
CA SER A 204 -7.21 17.42 8.48
C SER A 204 -7.95 16.30 7.75
N LEU A 205 -9.29 16.39 7.77
CA LEU A 205 -10.18 15.49 7.03
C LEU A 205 -10.97 16.25 5.93
N ALA A 206 -10.58 17.49 5.66
CA ALA A 206 -11.32 18.38 4.74
C ALA A 206 -11.33 17.85 3.30
N GLU A 207 -10.23 17.22 2.88
CA GLU A 207 -10.05 16.72 1.53
C GLU A 207 -9.47 15.30 1.54
N ARG A 208 -9.36 14.72 0.36
CA ARG A 208 -8.56 13.53 0.09
C ARG A 208 -7.49 13.88 -0.92
N ILE A 209 -6.29 13.31 -0.72
CA ILE A 209 -5.25 13.21 -1.74
C ILE A 209 -5.36 11.83 -2.35
N VAL A 210 -5.44 11.79 -3.66
CA VAL A 210 -5.67 10.56 -4.42
C VAL A 210 -4.58 10.42 -5.47
N ALA A 211 -3.85 9.30 -5.45
CA ALA A 211 -2.83 8.98 -6.43
C ALA A 211 -3.31 7.85 -7.32
N TYR A 212 -3.06 7.98 -8.64
CA TYR A 212 -3.46 7.01 -9.65
C TYR A 212 -2.25 6.39 -10.33
N GLY A 213 -2.34 5.10 -10.59
CA GLY A 213 -1.36 4.37 -11.38
C GLY A 213 -2.01 3.42 -12.38
N VAL A 214 -1.21 2.98 -13.33
CA VAL A 214 -1.61 2.02 -14.37
C VAL A 214 -0.75 0.77 -14.23
N PHE A 215 -1.37 -0.39 -14.34
CA PHE A 215 -0.69 -1.68 -14.31
C PHE A 215 0.35 -1.78 -15.44
N GLU A 216 1.52 -2.28 -15.09
CA GLU A 216 2.62 -2.50 -16.01
C GLU A 216 2.86 -3.99 -16.25
N SER A 217 3.04 -4.75 -15.17
CA SER A 217 3.41 -6.17 -15.27
C SER A 217 3.06 -6.96 -14.03
N TYR A 218 2.95 -8.26 -14.20
CA TYR A 218 2.96 -9.25 -13.13
C TYR A 218 4.24 -10.09 -13.21
N THR A 219 4.90 -10.24 -12.08
CA THR A 219 6.09 -11.09 -11.93
C THR A 219 5.72 -12.24 -11.01
N PRO A 220 5.64 -13.49 -11.51
CA PRO A 220 5.34 -14.64 -10.68
C PRO A 220 6.49 -14.90 -9.69
N ARG A 221 6.18 -15.49 -8.54
CA ARG A 221 7.17 -15.69 -7.46
C ARG A 221 8.37 -16.53 -7.89
N GLU A 222 8.20 -17.44 -8.83
CA GLU A 222 9.28 -18.27 -9.41
C GLU A 222 10.34 -17.45 -10.18
N ALA A 223 9.97 -16.28 -10.70
CA ALA A 223 10.91 -15.38 -11.38
C ALA A 223 11.70 -14.50 -10.41
N GLY A 224 11.34 -14.50 -9.13
CA GLY A 224 11.94 -13.65 -8.11
C GLY A 224 11.39 -12.21 -8.13
N PRO A 225 11.82 -11.38 -7.18
CA PRO A 225 11.33 -10.01 -7.03
C PRO A 225 11.67 -9.13 -8.26
N PRO A 226 10.72 -8.28 -8.72
CA PRO A 226 10.92 -7.44 -9.90
C PRO A 226 11.94 -6.32 -9.63
N ALA A 227 12.66 -5.91 -10.67
CA ALA A 227 13.61 -4.78 -10.60
C ALA A 227 12.94 -3.48 -10.13
N ALA A 228 11.65 -3.33 -10.34
CA ALA A 228 10.83 -2.21 -9.87
C ALA A 228 10.93 -1.94 -8.36
N LEU A 229 11.27 -2.94 -7.54
CA LEU A 229 11.46 -2.79 -6.09
C LEU A 229 12.70 -1.97 -5.71
N THR A 230 13.64 -1.80 -6.61
CA THR A 230 14.88 -1.03 -6.38
C THR A 230 14.93 0.28 -7.18
N GLU A 231 13.95 0.53 -8.05
CA GLU A 231 13.89 1.72 -8.86
C GLU A 231 13.52 2.96 -8.02
N GLY A 232 14.28 4.05 -8.18
CA GLY A 232 13.93 5.34 -7.60
C GLY A 232 14.00 5.43 -6.07
N ALA A 233 14.59 4.44 -5.40
CA ALA A 233 14.92 4.54 -3.98
C ALA A 233 15.90 5.70 -3.79
N ALA A 234 15.48 6.73 -3.05
CA ALA A 234 16.24 7.96 -2.81
C ALA A 234 17.04 7.84 -1.51
#